data_072607f3224a11d41942b0925403f88c
#
_entry.id   072607f3224a11d41942b0925403f88c
#
_cell.length_a   1.000
_cell.length_b   1.000
_cell.length_c   1.000
_cell.angle_alpha   90.00
_cell.angle_beta   90.00
_cell.angle_gamma   90.00
#
_symmetry.space_group_name_H-M   'P 1'
#
loop_
_entity.id
_entity.type
_entity.pdbx_description
1 polymer ?
#
loop_
_entity_poly.entity_id
_entity_poly.type
_entity_poly.pdbx_seq_one_letter_code
_entity_poly.pdbx_strand_id
1 'polypeptide(L)'
;MIKSLNLSFSNKCPACCVFCPQERGVRDPNYMKPELVEKLTTEANEFSELNAMQVGENGEAFTNPYVIDNLKIIRKNLPKVHINMTTNLICMKPKQAEIILKDGLLDGLQTSIDGHDAETYEAQKGISY
;
A
#
# COMPACT_ATOMS: atom_id res chain seq x y z
N MET A 1 -16.34 16.35 -8.16
CA MET A 1 -16.92 15.14 -7.57
C MET A 1 -15.79 14.12 -7.39
N ILE A 2 -15.36 13.85 -6.14
CA ILE A 2 -14.27 12.91 -5.84
C ILE A 2 -14.89 11.56 -5.48
N LYS A 3 -14.56 10.52 -6.27
CA LYS A 3 -15.07 9.16 -6.08
C LYS A 3 -14.03 8.17 -5.56
N SER A 4 -12.76 8.47 -5.78
CA SER A 4 -11.64 7.64 -5.31
C SER A 4 -10.47 8.47 -4.85
N LEU A 5 -9.68 7.91 -3.93
CA LEU A 5 -8.44 8.48 -3.43
C LEU A 5 -7.32 7.44 -3.52
N ASN A 6 -6.12 7.92 -3.81
CA ASN A 6 -4.90 7.12 -3.81
C ASN A 6 -3.97 7.61 -2.70
N LEU A 7 -3.56 6.69 -1.82
CA LEU A 7 -2.61 6.97 -0.75
C LEU A 7 -1.35 6.12 -0.91
N SER A 8 -0.20 6.77 -0.92
CA SER A 8 1.10 6.08 -0.92
C SER A 8 1.69 6.08 0.47
N PHE A 9 1.68 4.93 1.15
CA PHE A 9 2.18 4.82 2.53
C PHE A 9 3.69 4.95 2.64
N SER A 10 4.42 4.68 1.56
CA SER A 10 5.88 4.72 1.50
C SER A 10 6.35 5.09 0.10
N ASN A 11 7.45 5.80 0.01
CA ASN A 11 8.18 5.98 -1.25
C ASN A 11 9.38 5.01 -1.36
N LYS A 12 9.54 4.08 -0.41
CA LYS A 12 10.58 3.06 -0.39
C LYS A 12 10.06 1.75 -0.95
N CYS A 13 10.86 1.07 -1.75
CA CYS A 13 10.59 -0.28 -2.23
C CYS A 13 11.90 -1.10 -2.21
N PRO A 14 11.89 -2.35 -1.73
CA PRO A 14 13.05 -3.23 -1.78
C PRO A 14 13.32 -3.76 -3.18
N ALA A 15 12.30 -3.85 -4.04
CA ALA A 15 12.43 -4.33 -5.40
C ALA A 15 13.00 -3.25 -6.33
N CYS A 16 13.63 -3.71 -7.40
CA CYS A 16 14.25 -2.89 -8.43
C CYS A 16 13.70 -3.26 -9.83
N CYS A 17 12.36 -3.39 -9.92
CA CYS A 17 11.70 -3.88 -11.14
C CYS A 17 12.13 -3.10 -12.39
N VAL A 18 12.42 -3.85 -13.47
CA VAL A 18 12.92 -3.27 -14.74
C VAL A 18 11.93 -2.33 -15.41
N PHE A 19 10.64 -2.52 -15.17
CA PHE A 19 9.53 -1.72 -15.71
C PHE A 19 9.04 -0.62 -14.77
N CYS A 20 9.59 -0.52 -13.55
CA CYS A 20 9.12 0.47 -12.57
C CYS A 20 9.62 1.88 -12.95
N PRO A 21 8.71 2.86 -13.11
CA PRO A 21 9.10 4.23 -13.40
C PRO A 21 9.72 4.97 -12.21
N GLN A 22 9.71 4.35 -11.02
CA GLN A 22 10.23 4.95 -9.81
C GLN A 22 11.75 5.12 -9.91
N GLU A 23 12.24 6.35 -9.93
CA GLU A 23 13.67 6.64 -9.94
C GLU A 23 14.33 6.14 -8.64
N ARG A 24 15.32 5.28 -8.82
CA ARG A 24 16.08 4.70 -7.71
C ARG A 24 16.98 5.75 -7.08
N GLY A 25 16.93 5.91 -5.77
CA GLY A 25 17.86 6.72 -5.02
C GLY A 25 17.67 8.23 -5.08
N VAL A 26 16.58 8.73 -5.70
CA VAL A 26 16.34 10.17 -5.85
C VAL A 26 15.59 10.79 -4.67
N ARG A 27 14.98 9.98 -3.81
CA ARG A 27 14.22 10.48 -2.66
C ARG A 27 14.67 9.84 -1.36
N ASP A 28 14.80 10.67 -0.34
CA ASP A 28 14.98 10.17 1.01
C ASP A 28 13.78 9.26 1.37
N PRO A 29 14.05 8.07 1.95
CA PRO A 29 12.98 7.19 2.39
C PRO A 29 12.05 7.91 3.35
N ASN A 30 10.77 7.98 3.00
CA ASN A 30 9.76 8.62 3.83
C ASN A 30 8.52 7.73 3.96
N TYR A 31 7.87 7.85 5.10
CA TYR A 31 6.70 7.06 5.46
C TYR A 31 5.55 7.97 5.85
N MET A 32 4.36 7.64 5.35
CA MET A 32 3.14 8.31 5.78
C MET A 32 2.84 7.90 7.23
N LYS A 33 2.85 8.88 8.12
CA LYS A 33 2.59 8.67 9.55
C LYS A 33 1.10 8.62 9.84
N PRO A 34 0.68 7.95 10.95
CA PRO A 34 -0.72 7.82 11.34
C PRO A 34 -1.46 9.17 11.45
N GLU A 35 -0.79 10.21 11.96
CA GLU A 35 -1.39 11.54 12.13
C GLU A 35 -1.81 12.17 10.80
N LEU A 36 -1.01 11.95 9.74
CA LEU A 36 -1.36 12.42 8.40
C LEU A 36 -2.53 11.63 7.83
N VAL A 37 -2.55 10.30 8.03
CA VAL A 37 -3.66 9.45 7.58
C VAL A 37 -4.95 9.83 8.30
N GLU A 38 -4.91 10.07 9.61
CA GLU A 38 -6.06 10.53 10.39
C GLU A 38 -6.61 11.86 9.83
N LYS A 39 -5.74 12.82 9.58
CA LYS A 39 -6.11 14.11 8.99
C LYS A 39 -6.78 13.92 7.62
N LEU A 40 -6.11 13.23 6.69
CA LEU A 40 -6.61 13.04 5.33
C LEU A 40 -7.95 12.28 5.28
N THR A 41 -8.10 11.24 6.10
CA THR A 41 -9.33 10.44 6.13
C THR A 41 -10.49 11.17 6.82
N THR A 42 -10.20 12.03 7.81
CA THR A 42 -11.19 12.90 8.43
C THR A 42 -11.73 13.92 7.41
N GLU A 43 -10.84 14.58 6.67
CA GLU A 43 -11.23 15.51 5.59
C GLU A 43 -11.96 14.78 4.44
N ALA A 44 -11.55 13.54 4.13
CA ALA A 44 -12.17 12.75 3.08
C ALA A 44 -13.66 12.38 3.36
N ASN A 45 -14.08 12.37 4.62
CA ASN A 45 -15.48 12.18 4.97
C ASN A 45 -16.43 13.26 4.42
N GLU A 46 -15.89 14.42 4.05
CA GLU A 46 -16.69 15.49 3.42
C GLU A 46 -17.08 15.16 1.98
N PHE A 47 -16.43 14.17 1.35
CA PHE A 47 -16.72 13.75 -0.02
C PHE A 47 -17.79 12.67 -0.05
N SER A 48 -19.05 13.08 -0.16
CA SER A 48 -20.23 12.19 -0.12
C SER A 48 -20.23 11.06 -1.15
N GLU A 49 -19.46 11.20 -2.24
CA GLU A 49 -19.36 10.20 -3.32
C GLU A 49 -18.10 9.35 -3.26
N LEU A 50 -17.25 9.56 -2.27
CA LEU A 50 -16.06 8.74 -2.08
C LEU A 50 -16.45 7.30 -1.75
N ASN A 51 -16.11 6.36 -2.62
CA ASN A 51 -16.45 4.95 -2.49
C ASN A 51 -15.28 3.99 -2.65
N ALA A 52 -14.11 4.47 -3.07
CA ALA A 52 -12.92 3.66 -3.26
C ALA A 52 -11.66 4.35 -2.75
N MET A 53 -10.74 3.56 -2.22
CA MET A 53 -9.39 3.99 -1.87
C MET A 53 -8.38 2.96 -2.34
N GLN A 54 -7.33 3.43 -3.02
CA GLN A 54 -6.19 2.63 -3.42
C GLN A 54 -5.00 2.96 -2.55
N VAL A 55 -4.32 1.94 -2.01
CA VAL A 55 -3.12 2.08 -1.20
C VAL A 55 -1.94 1.40 -1.91
N GLY A 56 -0.76 2.00 -1.86
CA GLY A 56 0.47 1.35 -2.31
C GLY A 56 0.80 1.50 -3.80
N GLU A 57 0.40 2.60 -4.45
CA GLU A 57 0.77 2.86 -5.85
C GLU A 57 2.24 3.25 -6.05
N ASN A 58 2.84 3.93 -5.07
CA ASN A 58 4.25 4.31 -5.10
C ASN A 58 4.99 3.66 -3.95
N GLY A 59 6.14 3.03 -4.24
CA GLY A 59 6.88 2.27 -3.25
C GLY A 59 6.21 0.96 -2.86
N GLU A 60 6.60 0.41 -1.72
CA GLU A 60 6.01 -0.79 -1.13
C GLU A 60 5.40 -0.46 0.23
N ALA A 61 4.09 -0.62 0.35
CA ALA A 61 3.34 -0.22 1.54
C ALA A 61 3.86 -0.88 2.84
N PHE A 62 4.25 -2.16 2.78
CA PHE A 62 4.75 -2.92 3.93
C PHE A 62 6.18 -2.53 4.38
N THR A 63 6.87 -1.63 3.68
CA THR A 63 8.08 -0.98 4.21
C THR A 63 7.75 0.06 5.29
N ASN A 64 6.52 0.57 5.31
CA ASN A 64 6.07 1.51 6.32
C ASN A 64 5.81 0.79 7.65
N PRO A 65 6.49 1.14 8.75
CA PRO A 65 6.28 0.50 10.05
C PRO A 65 4.86 0.70 10.61
N TYR A 66 4.15 1.72 10.15
CA TYR A 66 2.80 2.07 10.58
C TYR A 66 1.70 1.53 9.65
N VAL A 67 2.01 0.62 8.72
CA VAL A 67 1.05 0.14 7.71
C VAL A 67 -0.26 -0.36 8.32
N ILE A 68 -0.21 -1.14 9.41
CA ILE A 68 -1.39 -1.67 10.08
C ILE A 68 -2.19 -0.56 10.79
N ASP A 69 -1.50 0.35 11.47
CA ASP A 69 -2.15 1.47 12.16
C ASP A 69 -2.85 2.38 11.14
N ASN A 70 -2.18 2.68 10.02
CA ASN A 70 -2.74 3.45 8.93
C ASN A 70 -3.99 2.80 8.34
N LEU A 71 -3.97 1.50 8.08
CA LEU A 71 -5.14 0.76 7.59
C LEU A 71 -6.30 0.79 8.59
N LYS A 72 -6.02 0.63 9.90
CA LYS A 72 -7.04 0.72 10.96
C LYS A 72 -7.68 2.09 11.01
N ILE A 73 -6.89 3.16 10.87
CA ILE A 73 -7.39 4.53 10.82
C ILE A 73 -8.32 4.72 9.61
N ILE A 74 -7.90 4.29 8.42
CA ILE A 74 -8.72 4.39 7.21
C ILE A 74 -10.05 3.65 7.41
N ARG A 75 -10.00 2.39 7.85
CA ARG A 75 -11.21 1.58 8.05
C ARG A 75 -12.15 2.18 9.10
N LYS A 76 -11.61 2.74 10.18
CA LYS A 76 -12.37 3.42 11.22
C LYS A 76 -13.08 4.68 10.70
N ASN A 77 -12.34 5.53 9.97
CA ASN A 77 -12.85 6.83 9.54
C ASN A 77 -13.71 6.73 8.27
N LEU A 78 -13.45 5.72 7.42
CA LEU A 78 -14.12 5.50 6.14
C LEU A 78 -14.68 4.07 6.03
N PRO A 79 -15.61 3.65 6.91
CA PRO A 79 -16.03 2.26 7.04
C PRO A 79 -16.75 1.68 5.81
N LYS A 80 -17.29 2.54 4.93
CA LYS A 80 -18.02 2.14 3.72
C LYS A 80 -17.18 2.23 2.44
N VAL A 81 -15.99 2.78 2.52
CA VAL A 81 -15.10 2.93 1.37
C VAL A 81 -14.44 1.59 1.07
N HIS A 82 -14.44 1.19 -0.19
CA HIS A 82 -13.76 -0.02 -0.66
C HIS A 82 -12.25 0.22 -0.71
N ILE A 83 -11.48 -0.49 0.11
CA ILE A 83 -10.04 -0.30 0.27
C ILE A 83 -9.30 -1.41 -0.46
N ASN A 84 -8.58 -1.04 -1.52
CA ASN A 84 -7.65 -1.92 -2.24
C ASN A 84 -6.21 -1.58 -1.90
N MET A 85 -5.34 -2.59 -1.89
CA MET A 85 -3.90 -2.40 -1.76
C MET A 85 -3.15 -3.13 -2.87
N THR A 86 -2.15 -2.46 -3.45
CA THR A 86 -1.16 -3.10 -4.32
C THR A 86 0.14 -3.30 -3.55
N THR A 87 0.74 -4.49 -3.64
CA THR A 87 1.97 -4.85 -2.93
C THR A 87 2.74 -5.94 -3.67
N ASN A 88 4.05 -5.96 -3.52
CA ASN A 88 4.91 -7.07 -3.95
C ASN A 88 5.07 -8.15 -2.87
N LEU A 89 4.49 -7.97 -1.69
CA LEU A 89 4.52 -8.86 -0.52
C LEU A 89 5.89 -9.10 0.14
N ILE A 90 6.99 -8.60 -0.43
CA ILE A 90 8.37 -8.87 0.05
C ILE A 90 8.56 -8.49 1.53
N CYS A 91 7.96 -7.37 1.95
CA CYS A 91 8.10 -6.84 3.31
C CYS A 91 6.94 -7.24 4.24
N MET A 92 5.91 -7.92 3.73
CA MET A 92 4.76 -8.29 4.54
C MET A 92 5.11 -9.42 5.52
N LYS A 93 4.78 -9.25 6.78
CA LYS A 93 4.95 -10.27 7.83
C LYS A 93 3.68 -11.09 8.00
N PRO A 94 3.76 -12.40 8.32
CA PRO A 94 2.58 -13.25 8.53
C PRO A 94 1.58 -12.67 9.53
N LYS A 95 2.06 -12.10 10.64
CA LYS A 95 1.20 -11.46 11.64
C LYS A 95 0.42 -10.24 11.09
N GLN A 96 0.99 -9.51 10.13
CA GLN A 96 0.27 -8.41 9.49
C GLN A 96 -0.86 -8.93 8.60
N ALA A 97 -0.63 -10.03 7.85
CA ALA A 97 -1.67 -10.70 7.08
C ALA A 97 -2.83 -11.16 7.98
N GLU A 98 -2.52 -11.81 9.11
CA GLU A 98 -3.53 -12.24 10.09
C GLU A 98 -4.39 -11.07 10.59
N ILE A 99 -3.78 -9.94 10.94
CA ILE A 99 -4.50 -8.75 11.41
C ILE A 99 -5.38 -8.19 10.29
N ILE A 100 -4.85 -8.05 9.06
CA ILE A 100 -5.59 -7.53 7.92
C ILE A 100 -6.85 -8.36 7.67
N LEU A 101 -6.72 -9.70 7.67
CA LEU A 101 -7.83 -10.61 7.45
C LEU A 101 -8.84 -10.60 8.60
N LYS A 102 -8.35 -10.69 9.86
CA LYS A 102 -9.20 -10.74 11.04
C LYS A 102 -10.02 -9.47 11.23
N ASP A 103 -9.38 -8.31 11.04
CA ASP A 103 -9.99 -7.01 11.29
C ASP A 103 -10.68 -6.43 10.03
N GLY A 104 -10.67 -7.15 8.89
CA GLY A 104 -11.30 -6.71 7.64
C GLY A 104 -10.75 -5.37 7.13
N LEU A 105 -9.43 -5.18 7.21
CA LEU A 105 -8.81 -3.89 6.92
C LEU A 105 -8.75 -3.57 5.43
N LEU A 106 -8.77 -4.57 4.56
CA LEU A 106 -8.78 -4.45 3.10
C LEU A 106 -9.97 -5.20 2.52
N ASP A 107 -10.51 -4.69 1.43
CA ASP A 107 -11.54 -5.36 0.62
C ASP A 107 -10.92 -6.07 -0.59
N GLY A 108 -9.75 -5.60 -1.04
CA GLY A 108 -8.99 -6.21 -2.12
C GLY A 108 -7.49 -6.09 -1.93
N LEU A 109 -6.75 -7.10 -2.40
CA LEU A 109 -5.30 -7.12 -2.43
C LEU A 109 -4.83 -7.55 -3.81
N GLN A 110 -4.07 -6.68 -4.48
CA GLN A 110 -3.40 -6.98 -5.73
C GLN A 110 -1.92 -7.25 -5.46
N THR A 111 -1.43 -8.41 -5.90
CA THR A 111 -0.04 -8.80 -5.72
C THR A 111 0.73 -8.71 -7.04
N SER A 112 1.94 -8.13 -6.99
CA SER A 112 2.85 -8.02 -8.13
C SER A 112 3.95 -9.08 -8.02
N ILE A 113 3.70 -10.28 -8.53
CA ILE A 113 4.67 -11.39 -8.50
C ILE A 113 5.62 -11.33 -9.70
N ASP A 114 5.10 -11.14 -10.92
CA ASP A 114 5.83 -10.88 -12.17
C ASP A 114 6.92 -11.91 -12.57
N GLY A 115 6.81 -13.14 -12.07
CA GLY A 115 7.68 -14.24 -12.43
C GLY A 115 7.08 -15.57 -11.99
N HIS A 116 7.19 -16.62 -12.83
CA HIS A 116 6.68 -17.96 -12.54
C HIS A 116 7.75 -18.90 -11.97
N ASP A 117 9.02 -18.48 -12.03
CA ASP A 117 10.17 -19.15 -11.45
C ASP A 117 11.20 -18.14 -10.94
N ALA A 118 12.26 -18.61 -10.29
CA ALA A 118 13.29 -17.75 -9.71
C ALA A 118 13.98 -16.89 -10.77
N GLU A 119 14.32 -17.46 -11.93
CA GLU A 119 15.05 -16.76 -13.00
C GLU A 119 14.21 -15.59 -13.54
N THR A 120 12.95 -15.82 -13.89
CA THR A 120 12.06 -14.77 -14.41
C THR A 120 11.71 -13.74 -13.33
N TYR A 121 11.51 -14.18 -12.09
CA TYR A 121 11.25 -13.27 -10.98
C TYR A 121 12.42 -12.31 -10.73
N GLU A 122 13.65 -12.85 -10.62
CA GLU A 122 14.86 -12.06 -10.39
C GLU A 122 15.13 -11.08 -11.54
N ALA A 123 14.94 -11.55 -12.78
CA ALA A 123 15.09 -10.70 -13.97
C ALA A 123 14.11 -9.52 -13.99
N GLN A 124 12.86 -9.72 -13.54
CA GLN A 124 11.82 -8.69 -13.55
C GLN A 124 11.89 -7.79 -12.30
N LYS A 125 12.11 -8.39 -11.13
CA LYS A 125 12.10 -7.67 -9.83
C LYS A 125 13.45 -7.04 -9.47
N GLY A 126 14.56 -7.51 -10.05
CA GLY A 126 15.90 -7.03 -9.74
C GLY A 126 16.34 -7.31 -8.30
N ILE A 127 15.79 -8.35 -7.70
CA ILE A 127 16.12 -8.86 -6.36
C ILE A 127 16.09 -10.38 -6.38
N SER A 128 16.78 -11.02 -5.42
CA SER A 128 16.77 -12.48 -5.28
C SER A 128 15.38 -13.00 -4.89
N TYR A 129 15.08 -14.17 -5.47
CA TYR A 129 13.85 -14.93 -5.20
C TYR A 129 13.83 -15.53 -3.79
#